data_55edb6f80c9bb1000719ebbdfba656bc
#
_entry.id   55edb6f80c9bb1000719ebbdfba656bc
#
_cell.length_a   1.000
_cell.length_b   1.000
_cell.length_c   1.000
_cell.angle_alpha   90.00
_cell.angle_beta   90.00
_cell.angle_gamma   90.00
#
_symmetry.space_group_name_H-M   'P 1'
#
loop_
_entity.id
_entity.type
_entity.pdbx_description
1 polymer ?
#
loop_
_entity_poly.entity_id
_entity_poly.type
_entity_poly.pdbx_seq_one_letter_code
_entity_poly.pdbx_strand_id
1 'polypeptide(L)'
;MTYTQALDYIHSTCWKGSRPGLERTIELADRLGRPQDSLKFIHVAGTNGKGSTSAMLASVLQKAGYKVGLYTSPFILRFNERMRIDGQDIPDAELAEITEIVKPHAEAMADTPTEFELITAIALVYFARNHCDYVVFEVGMGGRLDSTNIIPPETVVASVITGIAMDHTAFLGDTPEKIAAEKAGIIKEGVPVVYGGNHPPVGEVIPSPEAISCGAVIRTKADEMHAPYIETDHTKLKNVRSDLFGADFDFGVYKNIHVSLSGLYQPHNAANVLTVIDVLRDRGLTIPETAIREGLASVKWPARFEVLSKSPLVIADGGHNPEGIDAAIASVKAYFKEEKILLLTGVMADKDYTNMVSRMAEVAARAFCVRPANDRALDPAAYAETFRNMGIPAEGYATVAEGVRAAMEVAEREGQALLCLGSLYMYGEVHAAVTGEVEV
;
A
#
# COMPACT_ATOMS: atom_id res chain seq x y z
N MET A 1 21.47 -17.24 -13.33
CA MET A 1 20.15 -17.91 -13.57
C MET A 1 19.29 -17.07 -14.50
N THR A 2 18.22 -17.63 -15.08
CA THR A 2 17.22 -16.83 -15.81
C THR A 2 16.25 -16.13 -14.83
N TYR A 3 15.50 -15.13 -15.31
CA TYR A 3 14.46 -14.46 -14.53
C TYR A 3 13.43 -15.47 -13.97
N THR A 4 12.93 -16.37 -14.80
CA THR A 4 11.98 -17.41 -14.38
C THR A 4 12.58 -18.29 -13.29
N GLN A 5 13.83 -18.72 -13.42
CA GLN A 5 14.51 -19.50 -12.38
C GLN A 5 14.69 -18.73 -11.07
N ALA A 6 14.87 -17.40 -11.15
CA ALA A 6 14.93 -16.54 -9.96
C ALA A 6 13.58 -16.48 -9.25
N LEU A 7 12.50 -16.27 -9.99
CA LEU A 7 11.15 -16.29 -9.42
C LEU A 7 10.79 -17.66 -8.83
N ASP A 8 11.08 -18.75 -9.55
CA ASP A 8 10.83 -20.12 -9.05
C ASP A 8 11.57 -20.37 -7.73
N TYR A 9 12.84 -19.91 -7.63
CA TYR A 9 13.60 -20.01 -6.41
C TYR A 9 12.99 -19.20 -5.26
N ILE A 10 12.63 -17.94 -5.51
CA ILE A 10 12.02 -17.05 -4.52
C ILE A 10 10.71 -17.68 -4.02
N HIS A 11 9.83 -18.07 -4.94
CA HIS A 11 8.51 -18.66 -4.60
C HIS A 11 8.62 -20.06 -3.98
N SER A 12 9.71 -20.78 -4.21
CA SER A 12 9.93 -22.08 -3.56
C SER A 12 9.96 -22.01 -2.03
N THR A 13 10.10 -20.81 -1.46
CA THR A 13 10.10 -20.57 -0.01
C THR A 13 8.74 -20.14 0.55
N CYS A 14 7.72 -19.92 -0.31
CA CYS A 14 6.41 -19.40 0.08
C CYS A 14 5.64 -20.31 1.06
N TRP A 15 5.85 -21.63 1.00
CA TRP A 15 5.23 -22.60 1.89
C TRP A 15 5.54 -22.38 3.38
N LYS A 16 6.60 -21.65 3.69
CA LYS A 16 6.98 -21.31 5.07
C LYS A 16 6.01 -20.33 5.72
N GLY A 17 5.21 -19.61 4.90
CA GLY A 17 4.27 -18.61 5.38
C GLY A 17 4.95 -17.46 6.12
N SER A 18 4.19 -16.80 6.98
CA SER A 18 4.70 -15.74 7.85
C SER A 18 5.29 -16.34 9.13
N ARG A 19 6.56 -16.07 9.39
CA ARG A 19 7.29 -16.52 10.58
C ARG A 19 7.90 -15.27 11.26
N PRO A 20 7.24 -14.67 12.26
CA PRO A 20 7.75 -13.50 12.96
C PRO A 20 9.14 -13.74 13.57
N GLY A 21 10.02 -12.76 13.47
CA GLY A 21 11.40 -12.81 13.97
C GLY A 21 12.35 -12.11 13.00
N LEU A 22 13.40 -11.49 13.52
CA LEU A 22 14.40 -10.77 12.72
C LEU A 22 15.69 -11.56 12.49
N GLU A 23 15.89 -12.63 13.26
CA GLU A 23 17.15 -13.36 13.35
C GLU A 23 17.60 -13.89 11.99
N ARG A 24 16.67 -14.47 11.20
CA ARG A 24 16.97 -15.00 9.85
C ARG A 24 17.34 -13.89 8.88
N THR A 25 16.61 -12.79 8.91
CA THR A 25 16.90 -11.64 8.02
C THR A 25 18.22 -10.97 8.39
N ILE A 26 18.52 -10.86 9.70
CA ILE A 26 19.81 -10.34 10.19
C ILE A 26 20.95 -11.26 9.75
N GLU A 27 20.83 -12.58 9.97
CA GLU A 27 21.85 -13.55 9.55
C GLU A 27 22.10 -13.47 8.04
N LEU A 28 21.04 -13.41 7.22
CA LEU A 28 21.18 -13.31 5.77
C LEU A 28 21.86 -12.00 5.37
N ALA A 29 21.46 -10.87 5.96
CA ALA A 29 22.07 -9.57 5.70
C ALA A 29 23.56 -9.55 6.11
N ASP A 30 23.92 -10.12 7.25
CA ASP A 30 25.31 -10.25 7.70
C ASP A 30 26.16 -11.06 6.72
N ARG A 31 25.63 -12.19 6.21
CA ARG A 31 26.29 -13.02 5.20
C ARG A 31 26.49 -12.28 3.85
N LEU A 32 25.62 -11.31 3.55
CA LEU A 32 25.67 -10.46 2.36
C LEU A 32 26.52 -9.19 2.57
N GLY A 33 27.19 -9.06 3.73
CA GLY A 33 28.04 -7.90 4.04
C GLY A 33 27.29 -6.66 4.49
N ARG A 34 26.07 -6.82 5.04
CA ARG A 34 25.23 -5.75 5.61
C ARG A 34 24.93 -4.61 4.63
N PRO A 35 24.30 -4.89 3.48
CA PRO A 35 24.05 -3.88 2.45
C PRO A 35 23.24 -2.68 2.99
N GLN A 36 22.37 -2.88 4.00
CA GLN A 36 21.59 -1.83 4.65
C GLN A 36 22.41 -0.73 5.30
N ASP A 37 23.64 -1.01 5.73
CA ASP A 37 24.49 -0.03 6.44
C ASP A 37 24.97 1.12 5.52
N SER A 38 24.98 0.91 4.21
CA SER A 38 25.36 1.90 3.19
C SER A 38 24.22 2.77 2.68
N LEU A 39 22.98 2.53 3.13
CA LEU A 39 21.77 3.19 2.64
C LEU A 39 21.19 4.16 3.67
N LYS A 40 20.26 5.02 3.24
CA LYS A 40 19.44 5.88 4.12
C LYS A 40 17.97 5.59 3.88
N PHE A 41 17.21 5.36 4.96
CA PHE A 41 15.85 4.88 4.87
C PHE A 41 14.82 5.89 5.39
N ILE A 42 13.69 5.96 4.69
CA ILE A 42 12.41 6.43 5.23
C ILE A 42 11.56 5.18 5.41
N HIS A 43 11.35 4.76 6.66
CA HIS A 43 10.69 3.49 6.99
C HIS A 43 9.20 3.71 7.20
N VAL A 44 8.35 3.06 6.39
CA VAL A 44 6.92 3.35 6.32
C VAL A 44 6.10 2.15 6.77
N ALA A 45 5.40 2.29 7.91
CA ALA A 45 4.40 1.34 8.40
C ALA A 45 2.99 1.95 8.38
N GLY A 46 1.99 1.14 8.67
CA GLY A 46 0.59 1.55 8.73
C GLY A 46 -0.34 0.40 8.35
N THR A 47 -1.64 0.58 8.50
CA THR A 47 -2.62 -0.39 7.98
C THR A 47 -2.95 -0.01 6.54
N ASN A 48 -3.55 1.14 6.30
CA ASN A 48 -3.88 1.66 4.98
C ASN A 48 -2.98 2.86 4.63
N GLY A 49 -2.84 3.19 3.35
CA GLY A 49 -2.10 4.36 2.87
C GLY A 49 -0.58 4.18 2.74
N LYS A 50 0.03 3.07 3.21
CA LYS A 50 1.48 2.84 3.11
C LYS A 50 2.02 3.04 1.69
N GLY A 51 1.52 2.26 0.73
CA GLY A 51 1.99 2.30 -0.65
C GLY A 51 1.83 3.66 -1.31
N SER A 52 0.65 4.32 -1.16
CA SER A 52 0.43 5.67 -1.69
C SER A 52 1.39 6.70 -1.09
N THR A 53 1.58 6.67 0.25
CA THR A 53 2.52 7.55 0.95
C THR A 53 3.95 7.29 0.50
N SER A 54 4.35 6.02 0.38
CA SER A 54 5.69 5.63 -0.10
C SER A 54 5.94 6.07 -1.54
N ALA A 55 4.97 5.89 -2.44
CA ALA A 55 5.07 6.33 -3.83
C ALA A 55 5.17 7.85 -3.95
N MET A 56 4.36 8.61 -3.20
CA MET A 56 4.43 10.08 -3.17
C MET A 56 5.78 10.56 -2.64
N LEU A 57 6.29 9.99 -1.54
CA LEU A 57 7.60 10.33 -0.98
C LEU A 57 8.73 10.06 -1.98
N ALA A 58 8.73 8.87 -2.59
CA ALA A 58 9.73 8.51 -3.58
C ALA A 58 9.68 9.45 -4.80
N SER A 59 8.50 9.77 -5.29
CA SER A 59 8.31 10.71 -6.40
C SER A 59 8.85 12.12 -6.08
N VAL A 60 8.54 12.65 -4.89
CA VAL A 60 9.03 13.97 -4.46
C VAL A 60 10.55 13.99 -4.31
N LEU A 61 11.15 12.96 -3.68
CA LEU A 61 12.59 12.87 -3.52
C LEU A 61 13.33 12.73 -4.85
N GLN A 62 12.78 11.96 -5.79
CA GLN A 62 13.29 11.85 -7.16
C GLN A 62 13.26 13.21 -7.87
N LYS A 63 12.16 13.97 -7.76
CA LYS A 63 12.07 15.33 -8.32
C LYS A 63 13.00 16.33 -7.64
N ALA A 64 13.40 16.08 -6.40
CA ALA A 64 14.41 16.84 -5.70
C ALA A 64 15.85 16.50 -6.16
N GLY A 65 16.03 15.53 -7.06
CA GLY A 65 17.32 15.16 -7.65
C GLY A 65 18.06 14.03 -6.94
N TYR A 66 17.42 13.35 -5.98
CA TYR A 66 18.01 12.17 -5.34
C TYR A 66 17.77 10.90 -6.15
N LYS A 67 18.70 9.96 -6.07
CA LYS A 67 18.51 8.59 -6.57
C LYS A 67 17.73 7.79 -5.51
N VAL A 68 16.50 7.42 -5.81
CA VAL A 68 15.54 6.93 -4.82
C VAL A 68 15.18 5.47 -5.08
N GLY A 69 15.48 4.61 -4.10
CA GLY A 69 14.91 3.27 -4.02
C GLY A 69 13.50 3.31 -3.42
N LEU A 70 12.61 2.49 -3.95
CA LEU A 70 11.26 2.27 -3.41
C LEU A 70 11.05 0.76 -3.26
N TYR A 71 10.80 0.32 -2.02
CA TYR A 71 10.42 -1.06 -1.70
C TYR A 71 8.97 -1.11 -1.22
N THR A 72 8.14 -1.94 -1.87
CA THR A 72 6.71 -2.03 -1.57
C THR A 72 6.21 -3.47 -1.61
N SER A 73 5.09 -3.72 -0.91
CA SER A 73 4.44 -5.03 -0.89
C SER A 73 2.93 -4.93 -0.62
N PRO A 74 2.14 -5.87 -1.20
CA PRO A 74 2.51 -6.82 -2.24
C PRO A 74 2.75 -6.11 -3.59
N PHE A 75 3.23 -6.83 -4.60
CA PHE A 75 3.18 -6.35 -5.98
C PHE A 75 1.74 -6.39 -6.50
N ILE A 76 1.45 -5.62 -7.53
CA ILE A 76 0.10 -5.44 -8.07
C ILE A 76 -0.02 -6.11 -9.44
N LEU A 77 0.90 -5.84 -10.36
CA LEU A 77 0.96 -6.42 -11.70
C LEU A 77 2.12 -7.39 -11.85
N ARG A 78 3.36 -6.93 -11.59
CA ARG A 78 4.58 -7.70 -11.75
C ARG A 78 5.37 -7.80 -10.45
N PHE A 79 6.02 -8.92 -10.24
CA PHE A 79 6.90 -9.13 -9.08
C PHE A 79 7.96 -8.02 -8.92
N ASN A 80 8.49 -7.54 -10.04
CA ASN A 80 9.54 -6.53 -10.09
C ASN A 80 9.16 -5.19 -9.47
N GLU A 81 7.87 -4.86 -9.42
CA GLU A 81 7.36 -3.62 -8.81
C GLU A 81 7.73 -3.46 -7.33
N ARG A 82 8.04 -4.59 -6.67
CA ARG A 82 8.48 -4.56 -5.26
C ARG A 82 9.75 -3.76 -5.03
N MET A 83 10.56 -3.57 -6.08
CA MET A 83 11.87 -2.94 -6.02
C MET A 83 12.02 -1.99 -7.20
N ARG A 84 11.87 -0.70 -6.93
CA ARG A 84 12.01 0.35 -7.94
C ARG A 84 13.18 1.28 -7.61
N ILE A 85 13.85 1.77 -8.65
CA ILE A 85 14.79 2.89 -8.55
C ILE A 85 14.34 3.96 -9.53
N ASP A 86 14.16 5.17 -9.04
CA ASP A 86 13.72 6.33 -9.83
C ASP A 86 12.46 6.04 -10.65
N GLY A 87 11.51 5.28 -10.04
CA GLY A 87 10.23 4.92 -10.64
C GLY A 87 10.30 3.78 -11.66
N GLN A 88 11.48 3.20 -11.91
CA GLN A 88 11.65 2.04 -12.79
C GLN A 88 11.76 0.77 -11.96
N ASP A 89 11.00 -0.26 -12.35
CA ASP A 89 11.06 -1.58 -11.74
C ASP A 89 12.45 -2.20 -11.93
N ILE A 90 12.88 -3.06 -10.99
CA ILE A 90 14.11 -3.82 -11.14
C ILE A 90 14.10 -4.59 -12.48
N PRO A 91 15.12 -4.47 -13.32
CA PRO A 91 15.21 -5.25 -14.57
C PRO A 91 15.25 -6.76 -14.30
N ASP A 92 14.61 -7.56 -15.15
CA ASP A 92 14.57 -9.03 -15.03
C ASP A 92 15.98 -9.65 -14.89
N ALA A 93 16.91 -9.15 -15.68
CA ALA A 93 18.31 -9.62 -15.67
C ALA A 93 18.99 -9.29 -14.33
N GLU A 94 18.72 -8.12 -13.75
CA GLU A 94 19.32 -7.69 -12.48
C GLU A 94 18.70 -8.43 -11.31
N LEU A 95 17.38 -8.67 -11.33
CA LEU A 95 16.72 -9.52 -10.33
C LEU A 95 17.31 -10.93 -10.34
N ALA A 96 17.50 -11.52 -11.53
CA ALA A 96 18.11 -12.83 -11.68
C ALA A 96 19.55 -12.87 -11.16
N GLU A 97 20.38 -11.88 -11.50
CA GLU A 97 21.77 -11.75 -11.04
C GLU A 97 21.86 -11.64 -9.51
N ILE A 98 21.04 -10.74 -8.91
CA ILE A 98 21.08 -10.53 -7.46
C ILE A 98 20.54 -11.77 -6.73
N THR A 99 19.50 -12.42 -7.25
CA THR A 99 19.01 -13.68 -6.68
C THR A 99 20.08 -14.77 -6.72
N GLU A 100 20.89 -14.84 -7.79
CA GLU A 100 22.01 -15.79 -7.89
C GLU A 100 23.11 -15.50 -6.87
N ILE A 101 23.34 -14.24 -6.51
CA ILE A 101 24.26 -13.82 -5.45
C ILE A 101 23.71 -14.20 -4.07
N VAL A 102 22.44 -13.94 -3.80
CA VAL A 102 21.81 -14.15 -2.48
C VAL A 102 21.59 -15.64 -2.17
N LYS A 103 21.24 -16.42 -3.19
CA LYS A 103 20.87 -17.84 -3.06
C LYS A 103 21.86 -18.67 -2.24
N PRO A 104 23.18 -18.73 -2.52
CA PRO A 104 24.10 -19.57 -1.77
C PRO A 104 24.21 -19.17 -0.30
N HIS A 105 24.04 -17.88 0.03
CA HIS A 105 24.02 -17.41 1.41
C HIS A 105 22.77 -17.86 2.16
N ALA A 106 21.61 -17.81 1.52
CA ALA A 106 20.34 -18.25 2.07
C ALA A 106 20.32 -19.78 2.27
N GLU A 107 20.82 -20.56 1.31
CA GLU A 107 20.86 -22.02 1.39
C GLU A 107 21.88 -22.53 2.43
N ALA A 108 22.90 -21.76 2.76
CA ALA A 108 23.90 -22.10 3.79
C ALA A 108 23.41 -21.81 5.23
N MET A 109 22.24 -21.22 5.41
CA MET A 109 21.64 -20.96 6.73
C MET A 109 21.02 -22.24 7.30
N ALA A 110 21.17 -22.46 8.60
CA ALA A 110 20.53 -23.59 9.28
C ALA A 110 19.00 -23.45 9.33
N ASP A 111 18.50 -22.23 9.58
CA ASP A 111 17.08 -21.86 9.45
C ASP A 111 16.95 -20.91 8.26
N THR A 112 16.60 -21.47 7.11
CA THR A 112 16.53 -20.75 5.84
C THR A 112 15.41 -19.70 5.83
N PRO A 113 15.59 -18.56 5.13
CA PRO A 113 14.65 -17.43 5.14
C PRO A 113 13.29 -17.83 4.57
N THR A 114 12.26 -17.09 4.99
CA THR A 114 10.94 -17.07 4.33
C THR A 114 11.03 -16.30 3.02
N GLU A 115 9.98 -16.38 2.19
CA GLU A 115 9.91 -15.64 0.93
C GLU A 115 10.11 -14.13 1.12
N PHE A 116 9.40 -13.53 2.08
CA PHE A 116 9.49 -12.08 2.31
C PHE A 116 10.87 -11.65 2.86
N GLU A 117 11.49 -12.47 3.72
CA GLU A 117 12.84 -12.23 4.22
C GLU A 117 13.88 -12.30 3.07
N LEU A 118 13.71 -13.25 2.16
CA LEU A 118 14.56 -13.40 0.97
C LEU A 118 14.41 -12.21 0.02
N ILE A 119 13.16 -11.79 -0.26
CA ILE A 119 12.87 -10.63 -1.11
C ILE A 119 13.45 -9.35 -0.50
N THR A 120 13.32 -9.18 0.83
CA THR A 120 13.89 -8.03 1.54
C THR A 120 15.41 -7.97 1.39
N ALA A 121 16.11 -9.10 1.53
CA ALA A 121 17.55 -9.17 1.36
C ALA A 121 17.98 -8.86 -0.10
N ILE A 122 17.26 -9.37 -1.09
CA ILE A 122 17.47 -9.06 -2.51
C ILE A 122 17.32 -7.55 -2.75
N ALA A 123 16.27 -6.92 -2.20
CA ALA A 123 16.03 -5.48 -2.33
C ALA A 123 17.17 -4.64 -1.73
N LEU A 124 17.67 -5.00 -0.55
CA LEU A 124 18.77 -4.30 0.10
C LEU A 124 20.06 -4.39 -0.74
N VAL A 125 20.39 -5.56 -1.31
CA VAL A 125 21.52 -5.72 -2.24
C VAL A 125 21.32 -4.88 -3.48
N TYR A 126 20.11 -4.87 -4.07
CA TYR A 126 19.77 -4.09 -5.25
C TYR A 126 20.02 -2.59 -5.04
N PHE A 127 19.46 -2.02 -3.97
CA PHE A 127 19.59 -0.60 -3.68
C PHE A 127 21.02 -0.19 -3.33
N ALA A 128 21.73 -1.03 -2.56
CA ALA A 128 23.13 -0.77 -2.20
C ALA A 128 24.05 -0.80 -3.42
N ARG A 129 23.94 -1.80 -4.30
CA ARG A 129 24.71 -1.89 -5.55
C ARG A 129 24.50 -0.71 -6.49
N ASN A 130 23.27 -0.22 -6.49
CA ASN A 130 22.87 0.92 -7.31
C ASN A 130 23.16 2.27 -6.65
N HIS A 131 23.73 2.31 -5.45
CA HIS A 131 24.08 3.54 -4.74
C HIS A 131 22.88 4.50 -4.59
N CYS A 132 21.74 4.00 -4.13
CA CYS A 132 20.59 4.84 -3.83
C CYS A 132 20.93 5.82 -2.71
N ASP A 133 20.59 7.11 -2.87
CA ASP A 133 20.76 8.13 -1.84
C ASP A 133 19.79 7.90 -0.68
N TYR A 134 18.55 7.57 -1.02
CA TYR A 134 17.47 7.26 -0.08
C TYR A 134 16.67 6.06 -0.55
N VAL A 135 16.15 5.30 0.42
CA VAL A 135 15.21 4.21 0.16
C VAL A 135 13.93 4.47 0.95
N VAL A 136 12.81 4.60 0.26
CA VAL A 136 11.49 4.55 0.89
C VAL A 136 11.13 3.07 1.05
N PHE A 137 11.06 2.62 2.30
CA PHE A 137 11.05 1.22 2.67
C PHE A 137 9.74 0.86 3.36
N GLU A 138 8.80 0.27 2.62
CA GLU A 138 7.49 -0.10 3.13
C GLU A 138 7.56 -1.40 3.93
N VAL A 139 6.98 -1.40 5.13
CA VAL A 139 6.77 -2.57 5.98
C VAL A 139 5.76 -3.52 5.35
N GLY A 140 6.07 -4.81 5.33
CA GLY A 140 5.15 -5.83 4.83
C GLY A 140 3.96 -6.03 5.77
N MET A 141 4.21 -6.38 7.03
CA MET A 141 3.18 -6.65 8.03
C MET A 141 3.65 -6.24 9.43
N GLY A 142 2.78 -5.53 10.15
CA GLY A 142 3.10 -5.08 11.52
C GLY A 142 4.17 -3.99 11.53
N GLY A 143 5.35 -4.31 11.98
CA GLY A 143 6.52 -3.44 12.00
C GLY A 143 7.64 -4.01 12.87
N ARG A 144 7.39 -4.27 14.16
CA ARG A 144 8.38 -4.70 15.15
C ARG A 144 9.21 -5.91 14.71
N LEU A 145 8.57 -6.92 14.15
CA LEU A 145 9.19 -8.18 13.69
C LEU A 145 9.15 -8.34 12.17
N ASP A 146 8.89 -7.26 11.44
CA ASP A 146 8.93 -7.26 9.97
C ASP A 146 10.39 -7.29 9.48
N SER A 147 10.63 -8.04 8.40
CA SER A 147 11.97 -8.21 7.81
C SER A 147 12.63 -6.87 7.45
N THR A 148 11.84 -5.83 7.16
CA THR A 148 12.36 -4.48 6.87
C THR A 148 12.96 -3.80 8.09
N ASN A 149 12.64 -4.25 9.30
CA ASN A 149 13.05 -3.59 10.55
C ASN A 149 14.49 -3.92 11.00
N ILE A 150 15.28 -4.62 10.20
CA ILE A 150 16.70 -4.90 10.46
C ILE A 150 17.62 -3.69 10.23
N ILE A 151 17.09 -2.60 9.71
CA ILE A 151 17.83 -1.36 9.44
C ILE A 151 18.22 -0.66 10.75
N PRO A 152 19.51 -0.29 10.94
CA PRO A 152 19.97 0.31 12.18
C PRO A 152 19.58 1.81 12.28
N PRO A 153 19.49 2.38 13.51
CA PRO A 153 19.01 3.76 13.73
C PRO A 153 19.74 4.82 12.91
N GLU A 154 21.06 4.69 12.75
CA GLU A 154 21.90 5.65 12.02
C GLU A 154 21.64 5.70 10.52
N THR A 155 20.96 4.70 9.98
CA THR A 155 20.55 4.66 8.57
C THR A 155 19.13 5.17 8.35
N VAL A 156 18.32 5.34 9.40
CA VAL A 156 16.94 5.79 9.28
C VAL A 156 16.87 7.32 9.44
N VAL A 157 16.33 8.00 8.43
CA VAL A 157 16.14 9.46 8.46
C VAL A 157 14.78 9.86 9.01
N ALA A 158 13.77 9.02 8.85
CA ALA A 158 12.45 9.18 9.47
C ALA A 158 11.72 7.84 9.51
N SER A 159 10.95 7.59 10.59
CA SER A 159 9.91 6.57 10.62
C SER A 159 8.55 7.20 10.34
N VAL A 160 7.69 6.50 9.57
CA VAL A 160 6.36 6.99 9.20
C VAL A 160 5.33 5.92 9.53
N ILE A 161 4.28 6.28 10.26
CA ILE A 161 3.15 5.39 10.55
C ILE A 161 1.89 6.06 9.99
N THR A 162 1.34 5.53 8.88
CA THR A 162 0.30 6.21 8.10
C THR A 162 -1.04 6.27 8.83
N GLY A 163 -1.57 5.15 9.26
CA GLY A 163 -2.81 5.04 10.01
C GLY A 163 -2.96 3.64 10.60
N ILE A 164 -3.85 3.49 11.58
CA ILE A 164 -4.10 2.24 12.29
C ILE A 164 -5.55 1.82 12.08
N ALA A 165 -5.75 0.59 11.61
CA ALA A 165 -7.06 -0.06 11.50
C ALA A 165 -6.93 -1.54 11.80
N MET A 166 -8.07 -2.20 12.00
CA MET A 166 -8.14 -3.64 12.21
C MET A 166 -7.77 -4.39 10.92
N ASP A 167 -6.63 -5.07 10.93
CA ASP A 167 -6.20 -5.98 9.87
C ASP A 167 -5.18 -6.96 10.44
N HIS A 168 -5.03 -8.12 9.81
CA HIS A 168 -4.10 -9.18 10.24
C HIS A 168 -4.22 -9.54 11.73
N THR A 169 -5.43 -9.55 12.27
CA THR A 169 -5.71 -9.70 13.72
C THR A 169 -5.15 -10.98 14.33
N ALA A 170 -5.02 -12.04 13.53
CA ALA A 170 -4.40 -13.30 13.95
C ALA A 170 -2.90 -13.16 14.31
N PHE A 171 -2.21 -12.14 13.80
CA PHE A 171 -0.78 -11.90 14.01
C PHE A 171 -0.49 -10.64 14.82
N LEU A 172 -1.25 -9.57 14.62
CA LEU A 172 -0.95 -8.26 15.18
C LEU A 172 -1.75 -7.93 16.44
N GLY A 173 -2.76 -8.75 16.76
CA GLY A 173 -3.63 -8.57 17.90
C GLY A 173 -5.04 -8.13 17.51
N ASP A 174 -5.93 -8.22 18.48
CA ASP A 174 -7.38 -8.08 18.36
C ASP A 174 -7.90 -6.69 18.78
N THR A 175 -6.99 -5.73 19.01
CA THR A 175 -7.36 -4.33 19.28
C THR A 175 -6.48 -3.36 18.48
N PRO A 176 -7.00 -2.15 18.16
CA PRO A 176 -6.22 -1.12 17.45
C PRO A 176 -4.92 -0.75 18.19
N GLU A 177 -4.92 -0.74 19.52
CA GLU A 177 -3.74 -0.41 20.33
C GLU A 177 -2.64 -1.46 20.20
N LYS A 178 -2.98 -2.75 20.13
CA LYS A 178 -2.00 -3.83 19.89
C LYS A 178 -1.39 -3.70 18.50
N ILE A 179 -2.20 -3.41 17.49
CA ILE A 179 -1.75 -3.17 16.12
C ILE A 179 -0.85 -1.92 16.07
N ALA A 180 -1.21 -0.85 16.80
CA ALA A 180 -0.40 0.35 16.94
C ALA A 180 0.97 0.06 17.57
N ALA A 181 1.01 -0.77 18.61
CA ALA A 181 2.25 -1.18 19.28
C ALA A 181 3.18 -1.97 18.35
N GLU A 182 2.65 -2.90 17.55
CA GLU A 182 3.44 -3.63 16.54
C GLU A 182 4.03 -2.69 15.47
N LYS A 183 3.24 -1.72 14.99
CA LYS A 183 3.71 -0.73 14.01
C LYS A 183 4.71 0.25 14.62
N ALA A 184 4.50 0.68 15.87
CA ALA A 184 5.43 1.54 16.61
C ALA A 184 6.82 0.89 16.81
N GLY A 185 6.94 -0.43 16.62
CA GLY A 185 8.22 -1.15 16.65
C GLY A 185 9.22 -0.73 15.59
N ILE A 186 8.84 0.06 14.56
CA ILE A 186 9.77 0.63 13.59
C ILE A 186 10.46 1.91 14.08
N ILE A 187 10.02 2.48 15.20
CA ILE A 187 10.60 3.70 15.77
C ILE A 187 12.01 3.39 16.26
N LYS A 188 12.99 4.18 15.82
CA LYS A 188 14.39 4.04 16.15
C LYS A 188 14.84 5.10 17.15
N GLU A 189 15.84 4.78 17.96
CA GLU A 189 16.42 5.67 18.96
C GLU A 189 16.83 7.03 18.34
N GLY A 190 16.29 8.12 18.84
CA GLY A 190 16.60 9.49 18.41
C GLY A 190 16.14 9.86 17.00
N VAL A 191 15.44 8.97 16.29
CA VAL A 191 14.96 9.19 14.91
C VAL A 191 13.52 9.70 14.94
N PRO A 192 13.19 10.81 14.25
CA PRO A 192 11.82 11.33 14.24
C PRO A 192 10.83 10.32 13.67
N VAL A 193 9.65 10.25 14.29
CA VAL A 193 8.51 9.51 13.82
C VAL A 193 7.37 10.46 13.45
N VAL A 194 6.86 10.31 12.23
CA VAL A 194 5.64 10.97 11.78
C VAL A 194 4.48 9.99 11.88
N TYR A 195 3.49 10.32 12.70
CA TYR A 195 2.22 9.60 12.75
C TYR A 195 1.20 10.33 11.90
N GLY A 196 0.68 9.64 10.89
CA GLY A 196 -0.32 10.18 9.98
C GLY A 196 -1.67 10.47 10.64
N GLY A 197 -1.84 10.00 11.87
CA GLY A 197 -3.12 10.09 12.55
C GLY A 197 -4.18 9.24 11.85
N ASN A 198 -5.18 8.84 12.57
CA ASN A 198 -6.40 8.41 11.94
C ASN A 198 -7.15 9.70 11.57
N HIS A 199 -7.04 10.10 10.30
CA HIS A 199 -7.91 11.16 9.83
C HIS A 199 -9.37 10.79 10.12
N PRO A 200 -10.20 11.75 10.52
CA PRO A 200 -11.61 11.48 10.72
C PRO A 200 -12.20 10.87 9.45
N PRO A 201 -13.21 10.00 9.58
CA PRO A 201 -13.99 9.55 8.43
C PRO A 201 -14.35 10.73 7.54
N VAL A 202 -14.41 10.53 6.24
CA VAL A 202 -14.70 11.62 5.30
C VAL A 202 -15.97 12.36 5.72
N GLY A 203 -15.83 13.65 6.01
CA GLY A 203 -16.94 14.51 6.47
C GLY A 203 -17.02 14.74 7.99
N GLU A 204 -16.19 14.06 8.79
CA GLU A 204 -16.07 14.30 10.23
C GLU A 204 -14.85 15.14 10.58
N VAL A 205 -14.90 15.89 11.67
CA VAL A 205 -13.82 16.81 12.07
C VAL A 205 -13.08 16.30 13.31
N ILE A 206 -13.63 15.33 14.02
CA ILE A 206 -13.11 14.83 15.30
C ILE A 206 -12.59 13.40 15.12
N PRO A 207 -11.33 13.11 15.48
CA PRO A 207 -10.82 11.74 15.48
C PRO A 207 -11.63 10.83 16.40
N SER A 208 -11.80 9.56 16.03
CA SER A 208 -12.47 8.59 16.89
C SER A 208 -11.67 8.35 18.18
N PRO A 209 -12.31 7.85 19.27
CA PRO A 209 -11.62 7.47 20.49
C PRO A 209 -10.47 6.47 20.24
N GLU A 210 -10.65 5.52 19.32
CA GLU A 210 -9.63 4.54 18.92
C GLU A 210 -8.42 5.21 18.24
N ALA A 211 -8.68 6.24 17.43
CA ALA A 211 -7.61 7.02 16.81
C ALA A 211 -6.75 7.72 17.86
N ILE A 212 -7.37 8.28 18.88
CA ILE A 212 -6.68 8.96 20.00
C ILE A 212 -5.86 7.95 20.80
N SER A 213 -6.41 6.77 21.11
CA SER A 213 -5.70 5.73 21.87
C SER A 213 -4.48 5.18 21.10
N CYS A 214 -4.61 4.97 19.79
CA CYS A 214 -3.48 4.56 18.95
C CYS A 214 -2.36 5.60 18.91
N GLY A 215 -2.69 6.88 18.80
CA GLY A 215 -1.73 7.99 18.87
C GLY A 215 -0.98 8.02 20.20
N ALA A 216 -1.66 7.75 21.31
CA ALA A 216 -1.03 7.66 22.63
C ALA A 216 -0.01 6.51 22.74
N VAL A 217 -0.34 5.33 22.18
CA VAL A 217 0.57 4.17 22.13
C VAL A 217 1.84 4.51 21.33
N ILE A 218 1.69 5.11 20.15
CA ILE A 218 2.84 5.48 19.30
C ILE A 218 3.69 6.56 19.98
N ARG A 219 3.07 7.56 20.61
CA ARG A 219 3.76 8.61 21.37
C ARG A 219 4.57 8.01 22.53
N THR A 220 3.95 7.11 23.30
CA THR A 220 4.66 6.42 24.41
C THR A 220 5.90 5.71 23.89
N LYS A 221 5.79 5.01 22.75
CA LYS A 221 6.94 4.34 22.14
C LYS A 221 7.99 5.32 21.64
N ALA A 222 7.59 6.44 21.09
CA ALA A 222 8.52 7.50 20.67
C ALA A 222 9.28 8.08 21.88
N ASP A 223 8.59 8.33 22.99
CA ASP A 223 9.23 8.82 24.24
C ASP A 223 10.24 7.80 24.77
N GLU A 224 9.91 6.50 24.79
CA GLU A 224 10.84 5.42 25.15
C GLU A 224 12.10 5.39 24.29
N MET A 225 11.97 5.71 23.01
CA MET A 225 13.05 5.72 22.02
C MET A 225 13.71 7.10 21.88
N HIS A 226 13.41 8.07 22.76
CA HIS A 226 13.86 9.44 22.65
C HIS A 226 13.69 10.04 21.25
N ALA A 227 12.67 9.59 20.54
CA ALA A 227 12.36 9.95 19.16
C ALA A 227 11.43 11.17 19.12
N PRO A 228 11.74 12.23 18.37
CA PRO A 228 10.79 13.31 18.13
C PRO A 228 9.49 12.76 17.53
N TYR A 229 8.36 13.00 18.21
CA TYR A 229 7.04 12.59 17.74
C TYR A 229 6.34 13.75 17.05
N ILE A 230 5.96 13.55 15.81
CA ILE A 230 5.23 14.53 15.02
C ILE A 230 3.93 13.88 14.53
N GLU A 231 2.80 14.49 14.82
CA GLU A 231 1.50 14.04 14.31
C GLU A 231 1.03 14.97 13.19
N THR A 232 0.56 14.40 12.09
CA THR A 232 -0.01 15.16 10.99
C THR A 232 -1.28 15.86 11.43
N ASP A 233 -1.29 17.18 11.39
CA ASP A 233 -2.46 17.98 11.73
C ASP A 233 -3.39 18.12 10.52
N HIS A 234 -4.30 17.17 10.34
CA HIS A 234 -5.27 17.16 9.25
C HIS A 234 -6.24 18.34 9.27
N THR A 235 -6.33 19.11 10.37
CA THR A 235 -7.14 20.34 10.42
C THR A 235 -6.58 21.43 9.52
N LYS A 236 -5.30 21.31 9.12
CA LYS A 236 -4.65 22.21 8.15
C LYS A 236 -5.01 21.93 6.69
N LEU A 237 -5.67 20.79 6.43
CA LEU A 237 -6.16 20.45 5.08
C LEU A 237 -7.40 21.28 4.77
N LYS A 238 -7.31 22.12 3.75
CA LYS A 238 -8.35 23.10 3.38
C LYS A 238 -8.55 23.12 1.87
N ASN A 239 -9.69 23.66 1.44
CA ASN A 239 -10.01 23.88 0.03
C ASN A 239 -9.89 22.62 -0.83
N VAL A 240 -10.18 21.44 -0.26
CA VAL A 240 -10.07 20.16 -0.95
C VAL A 240 -11.11 20.06 -2.06
N ARG A 241 -10.64 19.78 -3.28
CA ARG A 241 -11.46 19.47 -4.45
C ARG A 241 -10.90 18.19 -5.05
N SER A 242 -11.69 17.14 -5.02
CA SER A 242 -11.28 15.83 -5.54
C SER A 242 -12.21 15.38 -6.66
N ASP A 243 -11.64 14.73 -7.66
CA ASP A 243 -12.38 14.08 -8.75
C ASP A 243 -11.71 12.72 -9.11
N LEU A 244 -12.13 12.16 -10.24
CA LEU A 244 -11.61 10.86 -10.71
C LEU A 244 -10.15 10.91 -11.21
N PHE A 245 -9.53 12.09 -11.26
CA PHE A 245 -8.19 12.28 -11.82
C PHE A 245 -7.19 12.87 -10.83
N GLY A 246 -7.63 13.10 -9.59
CA GLY A 246 -6.77 13.62 -8.54
C GLY A 246 -7.47 14.53 -7.56
N ALA A 247 -6.68 15.32 -6.83
CA ALA A 247 -7.20 16.29 -5.88
C ALA A 247 -6.34 17.55 -5.80
N ASP A 248 -6.99 18.70 -5.67
CA ASP A 248 -6.38 19.98 -5.33
C ASP A 248 -6.72 20.35 -3.90
N PHE A 249 -5.73 20.87 -3.15
CA PHE A 249 -5.92 21.24 -1.75
C PHE A 249 -4.87 22.22 -1.25
N ASP A 250 -5.14 22.81 -0.09
CA ASP A 250 -4.17 23.54 0.73
C ASP A 250 -3.83 22.71 1.96
N PHE A 251 -2.55 22.71 2.39
CA PHE A 251 -2.12 22.14 3.65
C PHE A 251 -1.10 23.07 4.34
N GLY A 252 -1.51 23.68 5.44
CA GLY A 252 -0.67 24.64 6.17
C GLY A 252 -0.12 25.75 5.28
N VAL A 253 1.20 25.79 5.12
CA VAL A 253 1.91 26.75 4.27
C VAL A 253 1.82 26.43 2.77
N TYR A 254 1.59 25.17 2.45
CA TYR A 254 1.48 24.69 1.09
C TYR A 254 0.12 25.04 0.50
N LYS A 255 0.10 25.86 -0.58
CA LYS A 255 -1.13 26.32 -1.24
C LYS A 255 -1.25 25.76 -2.65
N ASN A 256 -2.50 25.45 -3.05
CA ASN A 256 -2.80 24.92 -4.38
C ASN A 256 -1.90 23.72 -4.74
N ILE A 257 -1.83 22.73 -3.85
CA ILE A 257 -1.16 21.45 -4.13
C ILE A 257 -2.09 20.58 -4.95
N HIS A 258 -1.55 19.99 -6.00
CA HIS A 258 -2.22 18.93 -6.77
C HIS A 258 -1.57 17.58 -6.50
N VAL A 259 -2.40 16.57 -6.25
CA VAL A 259 -2.00 15.14 -6.22
C VAL A 259 -2.75 14.41 -7.31
N SER A 260 -2.03 13.69 -8.17
CA SER A 260 -2.60 12.95 -9.31
C SER A 260 -3.30 11.63 -8.93
N LEU A 261 -3.20 11.20 -7.68
CA LEU A 261 -3.90 10.01 -7.19
C LEU A 261 -5.34 10.35 -6.80
N SER A 262 -6.29 9.53 -7.25
CA SER A 262 -7.71 9.70 -7.00
C SER A 262 -8.18 9.00 -5.72
N GLY A 263 -9.36 9.38 -5.23
CA GLY A 263 -9.95 8.94 -3.96
C GLY A 263 -9.85 9.98 -2.87
N LEU A 264 -10.92 10.13 -2.07
CA LEU A 264 -11.02 11.16 -1.02
C LEU A 264 -9.96 11.04 0.08
N TYR A 265 -9.34 9.87 0.21
CA TYR A 265 -8.28 9.60 1.18
C TYR A 265 -6.89 10.08 0.73
N GLN A 266 -6.68 10.38 -0.56
CA GLN A 266 -5.37 10.77 -1.06
C GLN A 266 -4.89 12.16 -0.60
N PRO A 267 -5.73 13.19 -0.44
CA PRO A 267 -5.31 14.43 0.21
C PRO A 267 -4.76 14.23 1.63
N HIS A 268 -5.32 13.27 2.39
CA HIS A 268 -4.82 12.92 3.72
C HIS A 268 -3.46 12.22 3.65
N ASN A 269 -3.27 11.27 2.71
CA ASN A 269 -1.97 10.66 2.48
C ASN A 269 -0.93 11.70 2.04
N ALA A 270 -1.31 12.65 1.19
CA ALA A 270 -0.44 13.74 0.76
C ALA A 270 -0.10 14.71 1.92
N ALA A 271 -1.03 14.96 2.84
CA ALA A 271 -0.76 15.73 4.07
C ALA A 271 0.29 15.02 4.95
N ASN A 272 0.22 13.69 5.07
CA ASN A 272 1.26 12.91 5.74
C ASN A 272 2.62 13.09 5.05
N VAL A 273 2.65 13.00 3.72
CA VAL A 273 3.87 13.22 2.92
C VAL A 273 4.45 14.61 3.15
N LEU A 274 3.62 15.67 3.12
CA LEU A 274 4.06 17.04 3.36
C LEU A 274 4.64 17.21 4.78
N THR A 275 4.05 16.58 5.78
CA THR A 275 4.58 16.56 7.15
C THR A 275 5.94 15.85 7.22
N VAL A 276 6.08 14.70 6.54
CA VAL A 276 7.38 14.01 6.45
C VAL A 276 8.42 14.86 5.74
N ILE A 277 8.05 15.56 4.67
CA ILE A 277 8.96 16.46 3.94
C ILE A 277 9.47 17.60 4.83
N ASP A 278 8.61 18.19 5.66
CA ASP A 278 9.05 19.21 6.62
C ASP A 278 10.07 18.63 7.60
N VAL A 279 9.84 17.44 8.15
CA VAL A 279 10.79 16.73 9.00
C VAL A 279 12.11 16.45 8.29
N LEU A 280 12.08 16.01 7.04
CA LEU A 280 13.31 15.75 6.27
C LEU A 280 14.09 17.04 5.99
N ARG A 281 13.42 18.16 5.70
CA ARG A 281 14.04 19.47 5.56
C ARG A 281 14.70 19.95 6.84
N ASP A 282 14.05 19.77 7.98
CA ASP A 282 14.61 20.10 9.30
C ASP A 282 15.85 19.26 9.62
N ARG A 283 15.96 18.06 9.03
CA ARG A 283 17.15 17.21 9.08
C ARG A 283 18.20 17.51 8.00
N GLY A 284 18.02 18.58 7.23
CA GLY A 284 19.00 19.09 6.28
C GLY A 284 18.85 18.57 4.84
N LEU A 285 17.77 17.83 4.50
CA LEU A 285 17.54 17.45 3.11
C LEU A 285 17.08 18.66 2.29
N THR A 286 17.66 18.83 1.11
CA THR A 286 17.25 19.88 0.17
C THR A 286 16.10 19.36 -0.69
N ILE A 287 14.87 19.79 -0.39
CA ILE A 287 13.66 19.42 -1.14
C ILE A 287 12.97 20.72 -1.58
N PRO A 288 13.21 21.21 -2.80
CA PRO A 288 12.58 22.45 -3.30
C PRO A 288 11.05 22.31 -3.37
N GLU A 289 10.32 23.42 -3.24
CA GLU A 289 8.85 23.40 -3.38
C GLU A 289 8.41 22.92 -4.77
N THR A 290 9.19 23.23 -5.81
CA THR A 290 8.95 22.72 -7.18
C THR A 290 8.97 21.21 -7.22
N ALA A 291 9.91 20.55 -6.53
CA ALA A 291 9.99 19.10 -6.45
C ALA A 291 8.77 18.48 -5.73
N ILE A 292 8.26 19.13 -4.68
CA ILE A 292 7.05 18.71 -3.99
C ILE A 292 5.86 18.74 -4.96
N ARG A 293 5.67 19.87 -5.65
CA ARG A 293 4.55 20.04 -6.60
C ARG A 293 4.62 19.07 -7.75
N GLU A 294 5.78 18.95 -8.39
CA GLU A 294 5.98 18.07 -9.52
C GLU A 294 5.87 16.58 -9.10
N GLY A 295 6.42 16.23 -7.95
CA GLY A 295 6.37 14.87 -7.42
C GLY A 295 4.96 14.42 -7.12
N LEU A 296 4.16 15.23 -6.43
CA LEU A 296 2.76 14.91 -6.12
C LEU A 296 1.88 14.93 -7.38
N ALA A 297 2.12 15.85 -8.32
CA ALA A 297 1.34 15.95 -9.55
C ALA A 297 1.65 14.85 -10.59
N SER A 298 2.79 14.16 -10.47
CA SER A 298 3.21 13.14 -11.42
C SER A 298 3.22 11.71 -10.86
N VAL A 299 2.93 11.53 -9.56
CA VAL A 299 2.94 10.21 -8.92
C VAL A 299 1.89 9.29 -9.55
N LYS A 300 2.29 8.03 -9.77
CA LYS A 300 1.39 6.96 -10.21
C LYS A 300 1.44 5.83 -9.19
N TRP A 301 0.28 5.33 -8.83
CA TRP A 301 0.17 4.18 -7.93
C TRP A 301 -1.07 3.37 -8.28
N PRO A 302 -0.91 2.18 -8.90
CA PRO A 302 -2.05 1.41 -9.39
C PRO A 302 -2.98 0.94 -8.26
N ALA A 303 -4.20 0.58 -8.63
CA ALA A 303 -5.22 0.05 -7.74
C ALA A 303 -5.57 1.00 -6.56
N ARG A 304 -5.57 2.31 -6.77
CA ARG A 304 -6.03 3.29 -5.78
C ARG A 304 -7.01 4.27 -6.41
N PHE A 305 -8.28 3.85 -6.47
CA PHE A 305 -9.40 4.52 -7.13
C PHE A 305 -9.06 4.93 -8.58
N GLU A 306 -8.35 4.06 -9.26
CA GLU A 306 -7.75 4.30 -10.56
C GLU A 306 -8.75 4.12 -11.69
N VAL A 307 -8.79 5.06 -12.63
CA VAL A 307 -9.61 4.97 -13.83
C VAL A 307 -8.87 4.14 -14.89
N LEU A 308 -9.34 2.90 -15.13
CA LEU A 308 -8.79 2.00 -16.14
C LEU A 308 -9.37 2.23 -17.54
N SER A 309 -10.62 2.66 -17.62
CA SER A 309 -11.32 2.99 -18.87
C SER A 309 -12.28 4.15 -18.66
N LYS A 310 -12.42 4.98 -19.68
CA LYS A 310 -13.36 6.12 -19.66
C LYS A 310 -14.69 5.81 -20.37
N SER A 311 -14.75 4.75 -21.20
CA SER A 311 -15.95 4.37 -21.96
C SER A 311 -15.94 2.86 -22.23
N PRO A 312 -16.73 2.07 -21.47
CA PRO A 312 -17.43 2.46 -20.25
C PRO A 312 -16.47 2.91 -19.16
N LEU A 313 -16.96 3.71 -18.20
CA LEU A 313 -16.13 4.14 -17.08
C LEU A 313 -15.87 2.95 -16.14
N VAL A 314 -14.60 2.56 -16.02
CA VAL A 314 -14.14 1.48 -15.13
C VAL A 314 -13.13 2.02 -14.16
N ILE A 315 -13.38 1.81 -12.87
CA ILE A 315 -12.52 2.25 -11.77
C ILE A 315 -12.06 1.00 -11.00
N ALA A 316 -10.80 0.96 -10.59
CA ALA A 316 -10.26 -0.11 -9.75
C ALA A 316 -9.68 0.43 -8.44
N ASP A 317 -10.03 -0.21 -7.32
CA ASP A 317 -9.49 0.08 -6.00
C ASP A 317 -9.13 -1.22 -5.26
N GLY A 318 -7.97 -1.21 -4.60
CA GLY A 318 -7.44 -2.36 -3.87
C GLY A 318 -7.92 -2.47 -2.42
N GLY A 319 -8.95 -1.75 -2.01
CA GLY A 319 -9.57 -1.87 -0.69
C GLY A 319 -10.03 -3.32 -0.42
N HIS A 320 -9.57 -3.90 0.69
CA HIS A 320 -9.78 -5.32 1.01
C HIS A 320 -9.99 -5.56 2.51
N ASN A 321 -10.17 -4.50 3.28
CA ASN A 321 -10.59 -4.51 4.68
C ASN A 321 -11.73 -3.49 4.88
N PRO A 322 -12.47 -3.53 5.99
CA PRO A 322 -13.63 -2.66 6.18
C PRO A 322 -13.33 -1.16 5.99
N GLU A 323 -12.22 -0.66 6.55
CA GLU A 323 -11.83 0.76 6.42
C GLU A 323 -11.48 1.12 4.97
N GLY A 324 -10.76 0.25 4.24
CA GLY A 324 -10.45 0.46 2.82
C GLY A 324 -11.71 0.48 1.96
N ILE A 325 -12.68 -0.41 2.24
CA ILE A 325 -13.98 -0.40 1.59
C ILE A 325 -14.74 0.89 1.90
N ASP A 326 -14.78 1.35 3.16
CA ASP A 326 -15.42 2.61 3.53
C ASP A 326 -14.83 3.80 2.79
N ALA A 327 -13.51 3.86 2.67
CA ALA A 327 -12.82 4.94 1.95
C ALA A 327 -13.16 4.95 0.45
N ALA A 328 -13.26 3.78 -0.18
CA ALA A 328 -13.69 3.65 -1.57
C ALA A 328 -15.16 4.04 -1.75
N ILE A 329 -16.06 3.55 -0.87
CA ILE A 329 -17.50 3.89 -0.91
C ILE A 329 -17.74 5.37 -0.68
N ALA A 330 -17.01 6.00 0.25
CA ALA A 330 -17.07 7.44 0.45
C ALA A 330 -16.70 8.21 -0.82
N SER A 331 -15.67 7.76 -1.54
CA SER A 331 -15.26 8.34 -2.84
C SER A 331 -16.35 8.16 -3.90
N VAL A 332 -16.97 6.98 -3.98
CA VAL A 332 -18.13 6.74 -4.88
C VAL A 332 -19.25 7.72 -4.57
N LYS A 333 -19.67 7.83 -3.31
CA LYS A 333 -20.76 8.76 -2.92
C LYS A 333 -20.46 10.21 -3.26
N ALA A 334 -19.21 10.63 -3.11
CA ALA A 334 -18.81 12.00 -3.43
C ALA A 334 -18.80 12.27 -4.94
N TYR A 335 -18.31 11.34 -5.75
CA TYR A 335 -18.13 11.55 -7.19
C TYR A 335 -19.39 11.24 -8.00
N PHE A 336 -20.18 10.25 -7.59
CA PHE A 336 -21.40 9.82 -8.28
C PHE A 336 -22.69 10.28 -7.59
N LYS A 337 -22.59 10.90 -6.40
CA LYS A 337 -23.72 11.39 -5.61
C LYS A 337 -24.71 10.27 -5.29
N GLU A 338 -25.95 10.37 -5.79
CA GLU A 338 -27.02 9.38 -5.55
C GLU A 338 -27.07 8.27 -6.61
N GLU A 339 -26.22 8.35 -7.63
CA GLU A 339 -26.19 7.33 -8.68
C GLU A 339 -25.62 6.02 -8.14
N LYS A 340 -26.32 4.92 -8.40
CA LYS A 340 -25.82 3.57 -8.12
C LYS A 340 -24.88 3.13 -9.23
N ILE A 341 -23.84 2.40 -8.87
CA ILE A 341 -22.82 1.90 -9.78
C ILE A 341 -22.85 0.38 -9.87
N LEU A 342 -22.29 -0.17 -10.93
CA LEU A 342 -22.01 -1.60 -11.03
C LEU A 342 -20.78 -1.92 -10.18
N LEU A 343 -20.78 -3.08 -9.53
CA LEU A 343 -19.69 -3.54 -8.68
C LEU A 343 -19.15 -4.88 -9.20
N LEU A 344 -17.86 -4.94 -9.52
CA LEU A 344 -17.12 -6.19 -9.68
C LEU A 344 -16.32 -6.44 -8.41
N THR A 345 -16.52 -7.61 -7.77
CA THR A 345 -15.91 -7.86 -6.47
C THR A 345 -15.53 -9.31 -6.26
N GLY A 346 -14.37 -9.52 -5.64
CA GLY A 346 -13.88 -10.81 -5.18
C GLY A 346 -13.09 -10.64 -3.91
N VAL A 347 -13.25 -11.55 -2.95
CA VAL A 347 -12.63 -11.45 -1.62
C VAL A 347 -12.01 -12.76 -1.19
N MET A 348 -11.11 -12.70 -0.22
CA MET A 348 -10.58 -13.89 0.47
C MET A 348 -11.57 -14.35 1.54
N ALA A 349 -11.72 -15.67 1.71
CA ALA A 349 -12.67 -16.28 2.63
C ALA A 349 -12.36 -16.00 4.12
N ASP A 350 -11.11 -15.65 4.42
CA ASP A 350 -10.65 -15.31 5.77
C ASP A 350 -10.92 -13.85 6.19
N LYS A 351 -11.50 -13.04 5.29
CA LYS A 351 -11.88 -11.64 5.59
C LYS A 351 -13.31 -11.54 6.13
N ASP A 352 -13.61 -10.45 6.81
CA ASP A 352 -14.98 -10.11 7.24
C ASP A 352 -15.82 -9.61 6.05
N TYR A 353 -16.03 -10.50 5.08
CA TYR A 353 -16.71 -10.15 3.83
C TYR A 353 -18.17 -9.77 4.03
N THR A 354 -18.84 -10.24 5.08
CA THR A 354 -20.23 -9.88 5.36
C THR A 354 -20.35 -8.39 5.69
N ASN A 355 -19.45 -7.89 6.53
CA ASN A 355 -19.39 -6.47 6.85
C ASN A 355 -19.00 -5.64 5.60
N MET A 356 -18.05 -6.11 4.80
CA MET A 356 -17.66 -5.46 3.54
C MET A 356 -18.84 -5.36 2.56
N VAL A 357 -19.64 -6.45 2.40
CA VAL A 357 -20.81 -6.46 1.53
C VAL A 357 -21.87 -5.46 2.00
N SER A 358 -22.12 -5.34 3.30
CA SER A 358 -23.11 -4.38 3.82
C SER A 358 -22.80 -2.94 3.40
N ARG A 359 -21.52 -2.58 3.36
CA ARG A 359 -21.03 -1.26 2.94
C ARG A 359 -21.09 -1.07 1.43
N MET A 360 -20.65 -2.07 0.67
CA MET A 360 -20.70 -2.04 -0.80
C MET A 360 -22.13 -1.98 -1.34
N ALA A 361 -23.10 -2.63 -0.67
CA ALA A 361 -24.51 -2.60 -1.01
C ALA A 361 -25.13 -1.18 -0.97
N GLU A 362 -24.52 -0.26 -0.21
CA GLU A 362 -25.00 1.13 -0.14
C GLU A 362 -24.90 1.87 -1.48
N VAL A 363 -23.98 1.47 -2.36
CA VAL A 363 -23.75 2.13 -3.65
C VAL A 363 -23.97 1.22 -4.86
N ALA A 364 -24.10 -0.09 -4.65
CA ALA A 364 -24.23 -1.05 -5.72
C ALA A 364 -25.65 -1.05 -6.35
N ALA A 365 -25.72 -0.97 -7.69
CA ALA A 365 -26.91 -1.30 -8.46
C ALA A 365 -27.00 -2.80 -8.73
N ARG A 366 -25.87 -3.42 -8.98
CA ARG A 366 -25.70 -4.86 -9.26
C ARG A 366 -24.26 -5.25 -8.89
N ALA A 367 -24.07 -6.50 -8.42
CA ALA A 367 -22.77 -7.06 -8.12
C ALA A 367 -22.42 -8.24 -9.07
N PHE A 368 -21.19 -8.21 -9.59
CA PHE A 368 -20.55 -9.28 -10.34
C PHE A 368 -19.48 -9.89 -9.42
N CYS A 369 -19.80 -11.04 -8.84
CA CYS A 369 -18.93 -11.70 -7.87
C CYS A 369 -17.97 -12.64 -8.59
N VAL A 370 -16.67 -12.47 -8.40
CA VAL A 370 -15.62 -13.19 -9.11
C VAL A 370 -14.71 -13.95 -8.15
N ARG A 371 -14.00 -14.94 -8.68
CA ARG A 371 -12.99 -15.69 -7.95
C ARG A 371 -11.59 -15.22 -8.39
N PRO A 372 -10.86 -14.43 -7.55
CA PRO A 372 -9.45 -14.15 -7.79
C PRO A 372 -8.60 -15.43 -7.87
N ALA A 373 -7.52 -15.42 -8.63
CA ALA A 373 -6.60 -16.56 -8.75
C ALA A 373 -5.79 -16.80 -7.47
N ASN A 374 -6.48 -17.19 -6.40
CA ASN A 374 -5.91 -17.47 -5.09
C ASN A 374 -6.72 -18.60 -4.41
N ASP A 375 -6.02 -19.57 -3.79
CA ASP A 375 -6.66 -20.72 -3.12
C ASP A 375 -7.59 -20.32 -1.96
N ARG A 376 -7.33 -19.16 -1.32
CA ARG A 376 -8.16 -18.61 -0.25
C ARG A 376 -9.38 -17.81 -0.73
N ALA A 377 -9.57 -17.69 -2.05
CA ALA A 377 -10.68 -16.93 -2.61
C ALA A 377 -12.03 -17.53 -2.21
N LEU A 378 -12.97 -16.67 -1.81
CA LEU A 378 -14.34 -17.07 -1.51
C LEU A 378 -15.03 -17.59 -2.78
N ASP A 379 -15.89 -18.60 -2.63
CA ASP A 379 -16.72 -19.10 -3.74
C ASP A 379 -17.63 -18.00 -4.26
N PRO A 380 -17.61 -17.69 -5.58
CA PRO A 380 -18.36 -16.57 -6.13
C PRO A 380 -19.87 -16.73 -6.06
N ALA A 381 -20.40 -17.95 -6.06
CA ALA A 381 -21.83 -18.18 -5.95
C ALA A 381 -22.32 -17.91 -4.52
N ALA A 382 -21.56 -18.36 -3.50
CA ALA A 382 -21.82 -18.05 -2.11
C ALA A 382 -21.68 -16.55 -1.83
N TYR A 383 -20.71 -15.91 -2.45
CA TYR A 383 -20.50 -14.47 -2.31
C TYR A 383 -21.65 -13.66 -2.93
N ALA A 384 -22.11 -14.04 -4.11
CA ALA A 384 -23.27 -13.43 -4.76
C ALA A 384 -24.56 -13.60 -3.93
N GLU A 385 -24.73 -14.74 -3.23
CA GLU A 385 -25.87 -14.95 -2.34
C GLU A 385 -25.87 -13.93 -1.18
N THR A 386 -24.71 -13.56 -0.67
CA THR A 386 -24.63 -12.53 0.39
C THR A 386 -25.16 -11.17 -0.08
N PHE A 387 -24.87 -10.78 -1.32
CA PHE A 387 -25.44 -9.56 -1.93
C PHE A 387 -26.94 -9.67 -2.16
N ARG A 388 -27.42 -10.82 -2.67
CA ARG A 388 -28.86 -11.05 -2.88
C ARG A 388 -29.65 -10.98 -1.59
N ASN A 389 -29.10 -11.47 -0.49
CA ASN A 389 -29.70 -11.37 0.85
C ASN A 389 -29.83 -9.92 1.35
N MET A 390 -29.05 -9.00 0.78
CA MET A 390 -29.17 -7.55 1.02
C MET A 390 -30.00 -6.82 -0.04
N GLY A 391 -30.69 -7.56 -0.90
CA GLY A 391 -31.56 -6.98 -1.94
C GLY A 391 -30.82 -6.46 -3.17
N ILE A 392 -29.53 -6.74 -3.31
CA ILE A 392 -28.72 -6.34 -4.48
C ILE A 392 -28.70 -7.51 -5.50
N PRO A 393 -29.13 -7.30 -6.76
CA PRO A 393 -28.97 -8.29 -7.82
C PRO A 393 -27.49 -8.69 -7.96
N ALA A 394 -27.18 -9.97 -7.91
CA ALA A 394 -25.79 -10.43 -7.97
C ALA A 394 -25.66 -11.79 -8.67
N GLU A 395 -24.55 -11.94 -9.39
CA GLU A 395 -24.20 -13.16 -10.13
C GLU A 395 -22.75 -13.54 -9.81
N GLY A 396 -22.48 -14.86 -9.75
CA GLY A 396 -21.15 -15.41 -9.52
C GLY A 396 -20.52 -15.88 -10.83
N TYR A 397 -19.22 -15.57 -11.02
CA TYR A 397 -18.42 -15.94 -12.19
C TYR A 397 -17.19 -16.71 -11.76
N ALA A 398 -16.83 -17.76 -12.50
CA ALA A 398 -15.73 -18.65 -12.12
C ALA A 398 -14.36 -17.95 -12.20
N THR A 399 -14.21 -16.96 -13.07
CA THR A 399 -12.97 -16.20 -13.25
C THR A 399 -13.23 -14.69 -13.22
N VAL A 400 -12.17 -13.92 -12.93
CA VAL A 400 -12.22 -12.46 -12.99
C VAL A 400 -12.51 -11.99 -14.40
N ALA A 401 -11.89 -12.60 -15.42
CA ALA A 401 -12.07 -12.21 -16.83
C ALA A 401 -13.52 -12.38 -17.32
N GLU A 402 -14.21 -13.44 -16.89
CA GLU A 402 -15.63 -13.65 -17.21
C GLU A 402 -16.51 -12.56 -16.57
N GLY A 403 -16.27 -12.28 -15.28
CA GLY A 403 -17.01 -11.25 -14.56
C GLY A 403 -16.79 -9.84 -15.12
N VAL A 404 -15.54 -9.49 -15.46
CA VAL A 404 -15.22 -8.19 -16.11
C VAL A 404 -15.98 -8.05 -17.43
N ARG A 405 -15.95 -9.07 -18.29
CA ARG A 405 -16.63 -9.03 -19.58
C ARG A 405 -18.14 -8.80 -19.40
N ALA A 406 -18.77 -9.58 -18.53
CA ALA A 406 -20.20 -9.44 -18.25
C ALA A 406 -20.53 -8.06 -17.65
N ALA A 407 -19.70 -7.56 -16.72
CA ALA A 407 -19.91 -6.26 -16.11
C ALA A 407 -19.73 -5.10 -17.10
N MET A 408 -18.72 -5.17 -17.99
CA MET A 408 -18.50 -4.14 -19.02
C MET A 408 -19.63 -4.10 -20.06
N GLU A 409 -20.17 -5.23 -20.48
CA GLU A 409 -21.34 -5.28 -21.37
C GLU A 409 -22.56 -4.59 -20.75
N VAL A 410 -22.78 -4.77 -19.45
CA VAL A 410 -23.86 -4.08 -18.72
C VAL A 410 -23.54 -2.60 -18.56
N ALA A 411 -22.31 -2.25 -18.20
CA ALA A 411 -21.87 -0.87 -18.06
C ALA A 411 -22.05 -0.06 -19.35
N GLU A 412 -21.68 -0.62 -20.48
CA GLU A 412 -21.85 0.01 -21.80
C GLU A 412 -23.33 0.17 -22.17
N ARG A 413 -24.14 -0.88 -21.99
CA ARG A 413 -25.56 -0.88 -22.33
C ARG A 413 -26.37 0.09 -21.45
N GLU A 414 -26.06 0.17 -20.17
CA GLU A 414 -26.83 0.94 -19.17
C GLU A 414 -26.23 2.33 -18.91
N GLY A 415 -25.04 2.62 -19.44
CA GLY A 415 -24.33 3.89 -19.22
C GLY A 415 -23.88 4.08 -17.75
N GLN A 416 -23.66 2.98 -17.03
CA GLN A 416 -23.28 3.02 -15.62
C GLN A 416 -21.77 2.83 -15.43
N ALA A 417 -21.22 3.46 -14.38
CA ALA A 417 -19.84 3.23 -13.98
C ALA A 417 -19.69 1.84 -13.33
N LEU A 418 -18.53 1.20 -13.56
CA LEU A 418 -18.12 -0.05 -12.95
C LEU A 418 -16.98 0.20 -11.95
N LEU A 419 -17.17 -0.19 -10.68
CA LEU A 419 -16.12 -0.21 -9.68
C LEU A 419 -15.65 -1.65 -9.45
N CYS A 420 -14.36 -1.89 -9.58
CA CYS A 420 -13.67 -3.13 -9.22
C CYS A 420 -13.06 -2.97 -7.83
N LEU A 421 -13.55 -3.73 -6.82
CA LEU A 421 -13.22 -3.54 -5.40
C LEU A 421 -13.28 -4.86 -4.64
N GLY A 422 -12.46 -5.02 -3.59
CA GLY A 422 -12.54 -6.15 -2.64
C GLY A 422 -11.25 -6.93 -2.46
N SER A 423 -10.34 -6.93 -3.44
CA SER A 423 -9.04 -7.60 -3.31
C SER A 423 -8.01 -7.04 -4.30
N LEU A 424 -6.80 -6.83 -3.82
CA LEU A 424 -5.65 -6.54 -4.70
C LEU A 424 -5.31 -7.71 -5.63
N TYR A 425 -5.58 -8.94 -5.21
CA TYR A 425 -5.26 -10.14 -6.02
C TYR A 425 -6.05 -10.27 -7.32
N MET A 426 -7.17 -9.54 -7.48
CA MET A 426 -7.92 -9.52 -8.73
C MET A 426 -7.49 -8.41 -9.68
N TYR A 427 -6.69 -7.43 -9.21
CA TYR A 427 -6.40 -6.23 -9.98
C TYR A 427 -5.69 -6.55 -11.32
N GLY A 428 -4.66 -7.39 -11.31
CA GLY A 428 -3.93 -7.75 -12.55
C GLY A 428 -4.84 -8.34 -13.62
N GLU A 429 -5.73 -9.26 -13.24
CA GLU A 429 -6.71 -9.85 -14.18
C GLU A 429 -7.74 -8.80 -14.65
N VAL A 430 -8.19 -7.91 -13.76
CA VAL A 430 -9.09 -6.79 -14.13
C VAL A 430 -8.38 -5.85 -15.09
N HIS A 431 -7.16 -5.44 -14.79
CA HIS A 431 -6.36 -4.55 -15.63
C HIS A 431 -6.19 -5.14 -17.04
N ALA A 432 -5.73 -6.37 -17.14
CA ALA A 432 -5.57 -7.06 -18.42
C ALA A 432 -6.90 -7.18 -19.22
N ALA A 433 -8.01 -7.51 -18.54
CA ALA A 433 -9.31 -7.67 -19.18
C ALA A 433 -9.91 -6.34 -19.68
N VAL A 434 -9.63 -5.23 -18.99
CA VAL A 434 -10.15 -3.89 -19.34
C VAL A 434 -9.27 -3.20 -20.38
N THR A 435 -7.94 -3.23 -20.20
CA THR A 435 -7.01 -2.47 -21.06
C THR A 435 -6.53 -3.26 -22.29
N GLY A 436 -6.64 -4.59 -22.25
CA GLY A 436 -6.03 -5.48 -23.26
C GLY A 436 -4.51 -5.62 -23.11
N GLU A 437 -3.90 -5.00 -22.11
CA GLU A 437 -2.48 -5.11 -21.82
C GLU A 437 -2.24 -6.32 -20.91
N VAL A 438 -1.56 -7.32 -21.44
CA VAL A 438 -1.08 -8.47 -20.67
C VAL A 438 0.38 -8.17 -20.35
N GLU A 439 0.68 -7.79 -19.11
CA GLU A 439 2.06 -7.72 -18.67
C GLU A 439 2.61 -9.15 -18.47
N VAL A 440 3.63 -9.45 -19.24
CA VAL A 440 4.32 -10.75 -19.28
C VAL A 440 5.39 -10.79 -18.18
#